data_318f2ab780bf182880d413a9f2039215
#
_entry.id   318f2ab780bf182880d413a9f2039215
#
_cell.length_a   1.000
_cell.length_b   1.000
_cell.length_c   1.000
_cell.angle_alpha   90.00
_cell.angle_beta   90.00
_cell.angle_gamma   90.00
#
_symmetry.space_group_name_H-M   'P 1'
#
loop_
_entity.id
_entity.type
_entity.pdbx_description
1 polymer ?
#
loop_
_entity_poly.entity_id
_entity_poly.type
_entity_poly.pdbx_seq_one_letter_code
_entity_poly.pdbx_strand_id
1 'polypeptide(L)'
;MDWKLVHAENVVPYVCGPEYSSRMLIGDEMAGHPVIIVNEGTLAPHTQTGGGVHEQTEIYYVAKCKDGCCYVGLDDKKLLVKNGDFIVIPGGVFHWIDNTQSDEEFKIITLWTRQEENELYFTRFNDWGTSVRNLDDDYTEKRLAASGK
;
A
#
# COMPACT_ATOMS: atom_id res chain seq x y z
N MET A 1 -8.11 22.69 -11.69
CA MET A 1 -7.61 21.45 -11.07
C MET A 1 -8.10 20.29 -11.92
N ASP A 2 -7.18 19.50 -12.39
CA ASP A 2 -7.53 18.35 -13.21
C ASP A 2 -7.95 17.21 -12.30
N TRP A 3 -9.03 16.54 -12.65
CA TRP A 3 -9.46 15.32 -11.98
C TRP A 3 -8.83 14.11 -12.65
N LYS A 4 -8.69 13.00 -11.92
CA LYS A 4 -8.23 11.73 -12.44
C LYS A 4 -9.05 10.57 -11.87
N LEU A 5 -9.43 9.64 -12.74
CA LEU A 5 -9.96 8.34 -12.38
C LEU A 5 -8.83 7.32 -12.43
N VAL A 6 -8.65 6.55 -11.37
CA VAL A 6 -7.67 5.47 -11.30
C VAL A 6 -8.42 4.14 -11.20
N HIS A 7 -8.21 3.28 -12.17
CA HIS A 7 -8.66 1.90 -12.11
C HIS A 7 -7.55 1.04 -11.48
N ALA A 8 -7.81 0.47 -10.32
CA ALA A 8 -6.78 -0.28 -9.55
C ALA A 8 -6.17 -1.44 -10.36
N GLU A 9 -6.97 -2.10 -11.19
CA GLU A 9 -6.51 -3.20 -12.05
C GLU A 9 -5.48 -2.78 -13.09
N ASN A 10 -5.45 -1.50 -13.47
CA ASN A 10 -4.50 -0.96 -14.43
C ASN A 10 -3.18 -0.50 -13.78
N VAL A 11 -3.12 -0.44 -12.46
CA VAL A 11 -1.91 -0.10 -11.73
C VAL A 11 -1.06 -1.35 -11.56
N VAL A 12 0.14 -1.34 -12.11
CA VAL A 12 1.06 -2.47 -12.02
C VAL A 12 1.45 -2.70 -10.56
N PRO A 13 1.21 -3.91 -10.02
CA PRO A 13 1.55 -4.19 -8.64
C PRO A 13 3.05 -4.31 -8.42
N TYR A 14 3.49 -3.85 -7.28
CA TYR A 14 4.80 -4.16 -6.71
C TYR A 14 4.73 -5.47 -5.93
N VAL A 15 5.58 -6.41 -6.32
CA VAL A 15 5.66 -7.72 -5.69
C VAL A 15 6.83 -7.74 -4.73
N CYS A 16 6.53 -7.75 -3.45
CA CYS A 16 7.51 -7.83 -2.37
C CYS A 16 7.60 -9.26 -1.87
N GLY A 17 8.35 -10.10 -2.56
CA GLY A 17 8.40 -11.53 -2.26
C GLY A 17 7.11 -12.27 -2.67
N PRO A 18 6.99 -13.55 -2.30
CA PRO A 18 5.80 -14.35 -2.63
C PRO A 18 4.58 -14.02 -1.77
N GLU A 19 4.78 -13.36 -0.64
CA GLU A 19 3.74 -13.11 0.35
C GLU A 19 2.93 -11.85 0.11
N TYR A 20 3.55 -10.80 -0.45
CA TYR A 20 2.94 -9.47 -0.47
C TYR A 20 3.11 -8.76 -1.80
N SER A 21 2.04 -8.13 -2.26
CA SER A 21 2.07 -7.18 -3.37
C SER A 21 1.34 -5.89 -3.02
N SER A 22 1.72 -4.80 -3.66
CA SER A 22 1.08 -3.51 -3.45
C SER A 22 0.93 -2.71 -4.73
N ARG A 23 -0.16 -1.96 -4.83
CA ARG A 23 -0.41 -0.99 -5.90
C ARG A 23 -0.49 0.41 -5.32
N MET A 24 0.37 1.29 -5.77
CA MET A 24 0.28 2.72 -5.44
C MET A 24 -0.83 3.35 -6.30
N LEU A 25 -2.03 3.42 -5.76
CA LEU A 25 -3.20 3.91 -6.47
C LEU A 25 -3.18 5.43 -6.63
N ILE A 26 -2.74 6.14 -5.60
CA ILE A 26 -2.56 7.59 -5.59
C ILE A 26 -1.19 7.88 -5.00
N GLY A 27 -0.34 8.49 -5.79
CA GLY A 27 1.03 8.83 -5.45
C GLY A 27 1.31 10.32 -5.62
N ASP A 28 2.51 10.68 -5.26
CA ASP A 28 2.97 12.08 -5.21
C ASP A 28 2.98 12.78 -6.57
N GLU A 29 3.14 12.02 -7.64
CA GLU A 29 3.15 12.48 -9.02
C GLU A 29 1.78 12.62 -9.65
N MET A 30 0.73 12.17 -8.96
CA MET A 30 -0.63 12.32 -9.46
C MET A 30 -1.03 13.79 -9.57
N ALA A 31 -1.93 14.09 -10.48
CA ALA A 31 -2.39 15.45 -10.73
C ALA A 31 -2.84 16.16 -9.44
N GLY A 32 -2.36 17.37 -9.24
CA GLY A 32 -2.74 18.23 -8.12
C GLY A 32 -2.00 17.95 -6.81
N HIS A 33 -0.93 17.17 -6.81
CA HIS A 33 -0.13 16.86 -5.63
C HIS A 33 -1.02 16.43 -4.44
N PRO A 34 -1.55 15.22 -4.44
CA PRO A 34 -2.49 14.78 -3.42
C PRO A 34 -1.87 14.87 -2.04
N VAL A 35 -2.67 15.32 -1.08
CA VAL A 35 -2.28 15.40 0.34
C VAL A 35 -2.20 14.01 0.96
N ILE A 36 -2.95 13.07 0.40
CA ILE A 36 -3.05 11.69 0.87
C ILE A 36 -2.53 10.76 -0.22
N ILE A 37 -1.63 9.88 0.16
CA ILE A 37 -1.15 8.77 -0.66
C ILE A 37 -2.00 7.54 -0.35
N VAL A 38 -2.38 6.80 -1.37
CA VAL A 38 -3.22 5.60 -1.24
C VAL A 38 -2.55 4.42 -1.91
N ASN A 39 -2.40 3.33 -1.16
CA ASN A 39 -1.84 2.08 -1.65
C ASN A 39 -2.79 0.91 -1.35
N GLU A 40 -2.97 0.01 -2.31
CA GLU A 40 -3.64 -1.27 -2.09
C GLU A 40 -2.60 -2.34 -1.82
N GLY A 41 -2.59 -2.87 -0.61
CA GLY A 41 -1.77 -4.03 -0.23
C GLY A 41 -2.56 -5.33 -0.35
N THR A 42 -1.95 -6.36 -0.91
CA THR A 42 -2.52 -7.71 -0.98
C THR A 42 -1.54 -8.70 -0.37
N LEU A 43 -1.98 -9.38 0.67
CA LEU A 43 -1.24 -10.44 1.36
C LEU A 43 -1.77 -11.80 0.92
N ALA A 44 -0.88 -12.67 0.51
CA ALA A 44 -1.22 -14.02 0.07
C ALA A 44 -1.81 -14.88 1.19
N PRO A 45 -2.57 -15.95 0.84
CA PRO A 45 -3.00 -16.94 1.82
C PRO A 45 -1.85 -17.55 2.60
N HIS A 46 -2.08 -17.86 3.88
CA HIS A 46 -1.14 -18.54 4.78
C HIS A 46 0.19 -17.81 5.00
N THR A 47 0.21 -16.48 4.84
CA THR A 47 1.41 -15.65 5.02
C THR A 47 1.19 -14.50 6.00
N GLN A 48 2.28 -13.85 6.38
CA GLN A 48 2.27 -12.59 7.14
C GLN A 48 3.41 -11.69 6.66
N THR A 49 3.28 -10.38 6.85
CA THR A 49 4.38 -9.44 6.60
C THR A 49 5.36 -9.41 7.77
N GLY A 50 6.61 -9.02 7.49
CA GLY A 50 7.62 -8.79 8.54
C GLY A 50 7.35 -7.55 9.39
N GLY A 51 6.46 -6.67 8.91
CA GLY A 51 6.15 -5.43 9.58
C GLY A 51 7.17 -4.33 9.44
N GLY A 52 6.85 -3.18 9.99
CA GLY A 52 7.70 -1.99 9.98
C GLY A 52 7.25 -0.93 10.96
N VAL A 53 8.05 0.10 11.08
CA VAL A 53 7.77 1.29 11.87
C VAL A 53 8.20 2.52 11.07
N HIS A 54 7.40 3.58 11.13
CA HIS A 54 7.71 4.87 10.52
C HIS A 54 7.11 6.02 11.34
N GLU A 55 7.54 7.24 11.08
CA GLU A 55 7.10 8.40 11.85
C GLU A 55 5.69 8.89 11.51
N GLN A 56 5.20 8.51 10.34
CA GLN A 56 3.91 8.98 9.83
C GLN A 56 2.76 8.21 10.46
N THR A 57 1.64 8.92 10.66
CA THR A 57 0.37 8.25 10.93
C THR A 57 -0.10 7.59 9.64
N GLU A 58 -0.48 6.33 9.75
CA GLU A 58 -1.07 5.56 8.66
C GLU A 58 -2.48 5.11 9.05
N ILE A 59 -3.33 4.97 8.05
CA ILE A 59 -4.66 4.41 8.22
C ILE A 59 -4.78 3.18 7.35
N TYR A 60 -5.21 2.07 7.93
CA TYR A 60 -5.64 0.88 7.19
C TYR A 60 -7.15 0.84 7.06
N TYR A 61 -7.62 0.53 5.88
CA TYR A 61 -8.99 0.10 5.62
C TYR A 61 -8.97 -1.35 5.15
N VAL A 62 -9.70 -2.22 5.84
CA VAL A 62 -9.79 -3.63 5.49
C VAL A 62 -10.77 -3.80 4.33
N ALA A 63 -10.26 -3.95 3.12
CA ALA A 63 -11.04 -4.05 1.89
C ALA A 63 -11.55 -5.48 1.64
N LYS A 64 -10.75 -6.49 2.00
CA LYS A 64 -11.11 -7.90 1.86
C LYS A 64 -10.34 -8.73 2.88
N CYS A 65 -11.03 -9.52 3.67
CA CYS A 65 -10.44 -10.55 4.52
C CYS A 65 -11.42 -11.70 4.73
N LYS A 66 -10.89 -12.89 5.01
CA LYS A 66 -11.70 -14.00 5.46
C LYS A 66 -12.12 -13.78 6.91
N ASP A 67 -13.41 -13.91 7.19
CA ASP A 67 -13.96 -13.70 8.53
C ASP A 67 -13.29 -14.60 9.58
N GLY A 68 -12.93 -14.03 10.72
CA GLY A 68 -12.28 -14.72 11.83
C GLY A 68 -10.82 -15.16 11.61
N CYS A 69 -10.19 -14.81 10.49
CA CYS A 69 -8.87 -15.35 10.11
C CYS A 69 -7.76 -14.31 9.92
N CYS A 70 -8.10 -13.02 9.81
CA CYS A 70 -7.14 -11.98 9.45
C CYS A 70 -6.88 -11.04 10.62
N TYR A 71 -5.63 -10.62 10.77
CA TYR A 71 -5.22 -9.80 11.89
C TYR A 71 -4.32 -8.64 11.44
N VAL A 72 -4.40 -7.56 12.20
CA VAL A 72 -3.42 -6.46 12.18
C VAL A 72 -2.67 -6.47 13.50
N GLY A 73 -1.35 -6.52 13.45
CA GLY A 73 -0.50 -6.40 14.62
C GLY A 73 -0.09 -4.96 14.86
N LEU A 74 -0.16 -4.51 16.11
CA LEU A 74 0.26 -3.19 16.59
C LEU A 74 1.12 -3.37 17.84
N ASP A 75 2.41 -3.13 17.74
CA ASP A 75 3.41 -3.40 18.79
C ASP A 75 3.29 -4.86 19.31
N ASP A 76 2.83 -5.05 20.54
CA ASP A 76 2.66 -6.35 21.17
C ASP A 76 1.24 -6.93 21.02
N LYS A 77 0.34 -6.23 20.33
CA LYS A 77 -1.06 -6.62 20.18
C LYS A 77 -1.36 -7.17 18.81
N LYS A 78 -2.25 -8.11 18.75
CA LYS A 78 -2.77 -8.70 17.52
C LYS A 78 -4.29 -8.56 17.51
N LEU A 79 -4.79 -7.75 16.57
CA LEU A 79 -6.21 -7.39 16.48
C LEU A 79 -6.87 -8.21 15.38
N LEU A 80 -7.90 -8.99 15.73
CA LEU A 80 -8.76 -9.62 14.73
C LEU A 80 -9.56 -8.52 14.00
N VAL A 81 -9.50 -8.55 12.67
CA VAL A 81 -10.17 -7.56 11.83
C VAL A 81 -11.18 -8.21 10.89
N LYS A 82 -12.09 -7.41 10.38
CA LYS A 82 -13.11 -7.81 9.41
C LYS A 82 -13.26 -6.77 8.31
N ASN A 83 -13.91 -7.15 7.22
CA ASN A 83 -14.20 -6.25 6.11
C ASN A 83 -14.89 -4.96 6.60
N GLY A 84 -14.37 -3.81 6.15
CA GLY A 84 -14.88 -2.50 6.49
C GLY A 84 -14.23 -1.86 7.72
N ASP A 85 -13.36 -2.56 8.45
CA ASP A 85 -12.66 -1.98 9.60
C ASP A 85 -11.64 -0.94 9.15
N PHE A 86 -11.51 0.11 9.97
CA PHE A 86 -10.45 1.11 9.89
C PHE A 86 -9.54 0.99 11.10
N ILE A 87 -8.25 1.03 10.87
CA ILE A 87 -7.23 1.03 11.91
C ILE A 87 -6.38 2.30 11.75
N VAL A 88 -6.32 3.13 12.79
CA VAL A 88 -5.42 4.28 12.84
C VAL A 88 -4.14 3.85 13.54
N ILE A 89 -3.02 3.99 12.85
CA ILE A 89 -1.69 3.59 13.31
C ILE A 89 -0.86 4.87 13.50
N PRO A 90 -0.68 5.34 14.73
CA PRO A 90 0.18 6.50 15.00
C PRO A 90 1.62 6.25 14.59
N GLY A 91 2.33 7.34 14.29
CA GLY A 91 3.78 7.26 14.07
C GLY A 91 4.51 6.61 15.24
N GLY A 92 5.54 5.80 14.93
CA GLY A 92 6.33 5.08 15.91
C GLY A 92 5.74 3.74 16.38
N VAL A 93 4.54 3.39 15.98
CA VAL A 93 3.94 2.07 16.27
C VAL A 93 4.43 1.04 15.27
N PHE A 94 5.06 -0.03 15.74
CA PHE A 94 5.41 -1.17 14.90
C PHE A 94 4.14 -1.90 14.46
N HIS A 95 4.01 -2.20 13.18
CA HIS A 95 2.79 -2.81 12.66
C HIS A 95 3.07 -3.82 11.55
N TRP A 96 2.21 -4.83 11.48
CA TRP A 96 2.23 -5.88 10.46
C TRP A 96 0.83 -6.39 10.15
N ILE A 97 0.69 -7.16 9.10
CA ILE A 97 -0.55 -7.87 8.77
C ILE A 97 -0.31 -9.38 8.74
N ASP A 98 -1.33 -10.13 9.18
CA ASP A 98 -1.25 -11.56 9.32
C ASP A 98 -2.48 -12.25 8.71
N ASN A 99 -2.21 -13.10 7.74
CA ASN A 99 -3.17 -13.90 6.98
C ASN A 99 -2.86 -15.40 7.10
N THR A 100 -2.08 -15.81 8.11
CA THR A 100 -1.59 -17.19 8.24
C THR A 100 -2.70 -18.23 8.39
N GLN A 101 -3.85 -17.82 8.92
CA GLN A 101 -5.01 -18.69 9.16
C GLN A 101 -6.04 -18.67 8.02
N SER A 102 -5.81 -17.90 6.97
CA SER A 102 -6.74 -17.76 5.85
C SER A 102 -6.21 -18.45 4.59
N ASP A 103 -7.10 -19.09 3.85
CA ASP A 103 -6.87 -19.63 2.51
C ASP A 103 -7.27 -18.65 1.40
N GLU A 104 -7.66 -17.42 1.78
CA GLU A 104 -8.00 -16.34 0.87
C GLU A 104 -7.01 -15.18 0.99
N GLU A 105 -6.93 -14.33 -0.03
CA GLU A 105 -6.17 -13.09 0.03
C GLU A 105 -6.73 -12.14 1.09
N PHE A 106 -5.83 -11.44 1.78
CA PHE A 106 -6.14 -10.33 2.65
C PHE A 106 -5.74 -9.01 1.97
N LYS A 107 -6.71 -8.13 1.72
CA LYS A 107 -6.49 -6.83 1.09
C LYS A 107 -6.76 -5.70 2.05
N ILE A 108 -5.83 -4.77 2.09
CA ILE A 108 -5.96 -3.50 2.81
C ILE A 108 -5.73 -2.34 1.86
N ILE A 109 -6.45 -1.26 2.11
CA ILE A 109 -6.11 0.06 1.54
C ILE A 109 -5.37 0.81 2.63
N THR A 110 -4.17 1.27 2.33
CA THR A 110 -3.37 2.06 3.24
C THR A 110 -3.36 3.51 2.80
N LEU A 111 -3.55 4.41 3.76
CA LEU A 111 -3.60 5.85 3.52
C LEU A 111 -2.62 6.52 4.48
N TRP A 112 -1.79 7.40 3.94
CA TRP A 112 -0.91 8.25 4.75
C TRP A 112 -0.72 9.62 4.11
N THR A 113 -0.31 10.57 4.91
CA THR A 113 -0.07 11.93 4.43
C THR A 113 1.16 11.98 3.55
N ARG A 114 1.10 12.81 2.51
CA ARG A 114 2.26 13.15 1.70
C ARG A 114 3.40 13.66 2.57
N GLN A 115 4.60 13.26 2.20
CA GLN A 115 5.84 13.79 2.78
C GLN A 115 6.75 14.28 1.67
N GLU A 116 7.56 15.28 1.98
CA GLU A 116 8.55 15.79 1.05
C GLU A 116 9.59 14.72 0.69
N GLU A 117 9.86 13.80 1.63
CA GLU A 117 10.73 12.66 1.44
C GLU A 117 9.97 11.36 1.76
N ASN A 118 9.21 10.85 0.82
CA ASN A 118 8.60 9.53 0.96
C ASN A 118 9.63 8.45 0.60
N GLU A 119 10.39 8.02 1.59
CA GLU A 119 11.44 7.03 1.44
C GLU A 119 10.92 5.72 0.83
N LEU A 120 9.77 5.25 1.27
CA LEU A 120 9.15 4.04 0.71
C LEU A 120 8.79 4.20 -0.77
N TYR A 121 8.25 5.35 -1.14
CA TYR A 121 7.92 5.66 -2.53
C TYR A 121 9.18 5.66 -3.40
N PHE A 122 10.22 6.37 -2.99
CA PHE A 122 11.48 6.45 -3.75
C PHE A 122 12.21 5.12 -3.79
N THR A 123 12.20 4.34 -2.71
CA THR A 123 12.74 2.99 -2.70
C THR A 123 12.04 2.12 -3.73
N ARG A 124 10.72 2.07 -3.71
CA ARG A 124 9.93 1.31 -4.70
C ARG A 124 10.17 1.80 -6.12
N PHE A 125 10.21 3.11 -6.33
CA PHE A 125 10.47 3.69 -7.64
C PHE A 125 11.87 3.34 -8.15
N ASN A 126 12.89 3.43 -7.30
CA ASN A 126 14.27 3.12 -7.66
C ASN A 126 14.47 1.63 -7.95
N ASP A 127 13.90 0.76 -7.12
CA ASP A 127 14.05 -0.68 -7.26
C ASP A 127 13.26 -1.23 -8.44
N TRP A 128 12.17 -0.60 -8.77
CA TRP A 128 11.13 -1.13 -9.62
C TRP A 128 10.77 -0.26 -10.82
N GLY A 129 10.95 1.04 -10.70
CA GLY A 129 10.56 2.01 -11.71
C GLY A 129 9.05 2.03 -12.01
N THR A 130 8.26 1.28 -11.27
CA THR A 130 6.83 1.05 -11.58
C THR A 130 5.91 1.16 -10.39
N SER A 131 6.39 1.68 -9.24
CA SER A 131 5.61 1.76 -8.00
C SER A 131 4.28 2.50 -8.13
N VAL A 132 4.17 3.34 -9.12
CA VAL A 132 2.97 4.13 -9.43
C VAL A 132 2.53 3.96 -10.88
N ARG A 133 2.98 2.92 -11.53
CA ARG A 133 2.67 2.69 -12.93
C ARG A 133 1.18 2.45 -13.13
N ASN A 134 0.59 3.29 -13.98
CA ASN A 134 -0.77 3.13 -14.48
C ASN A 134 -0.70 2.91 -16.00
N LEU A 135 -1.20 1.79 -16.47
CA LEU A 135 -1.14 1.40 -17.88
C LEU A 135 -1.97 2.31 -18.80
N ASP A 136 -2.90 3.08 -18.23
CA ASP A 136 -3.80 3.95 -18.98
C ASP A 136 -3.25 5.36 -19.21
N ASP A 137 -2.06 5.67 -18.71
CA ASP A 137 -1.49 7.00 -18.89
C ASP A 137 0.00 6.98 -19.22
N ASP A 138 0.45 8.07 -19.81
CA ASP A 138 1.85 8.25 -20.22
C ASP A 138 2.72 8.86 -19.11
N TYR A 139 2.14 9.17 -17.96
CA TYR A 139 2.85 9.83 -16.86
C TYR A 139 3.98 8.97 -16.32
N THR A 140 3.71 7.69 -16.11
CA THR A 140 4.73 6.73 -15.65
C THR A 140 5.87 6.60 -16.65
N GLU A 141 5.57 6.53 -17.93
CA GLU A 141 6.60 6.47 -18.98
C GLU A 141 7.49 7.72 -18.99
N LYS A 142 6.89 8.90 -18.85
CA LYS A 142 7.64 10.17 -18.72
C LYS A 142 8.54 10.17 -17.49
N ARG A 143 8.05 9.65 -16.37
CA ARG A 143 8.82 9.57 -15.14
C ARG A 143 9.96 8.56 -15.22
N LEU A 144 9.73 7.40 -15.81
CA LEU A 144 10.79 6.42 -16.08
C LEU A 144 11.89 7.00 -16.96
N ALA A 145 11.51 7.68 -18.02
CA ALA A 145 12.45 8.36 -18.91
C ALA A 145 13.27 9.43 -18.16
N ALA A 146 12.64 10.21 -17.29
CA ALA A 146 13.31 11.24 -16.50
C ALA A 146 14.26 10.65 -15.43
N SER A 147 14.00 9.43 -14.95
CA SER A 147 14.86 8.72 -13.98
C SER A 147 16.04 7.99 -14.62
N GLY A 148 16.12 7.92 -15.95
CA GLY A 148 17.15 7.19 -16.68
C GLY A 148 16.98 5.66 -16.65
N LYS A 149 15.79 5.18 -16.35
CA LYS A 149 15.44 3.74 -16.33
C LYS A 149 14.57 3.34 -17.52
#